data_554baf78cc266f1c0fadbdb3fbbe2d43
#
_entry.id   554baf78cc266f1c0fadbdb3fbbe2d43
#
_cell.length_a   1.000
_cell.length_b   1.000
_cell.length_c   1.000
_cell.angle_alpha   90.00
_cell.angle_beta   90.00
_cell.angle_gamma   90.00
#
_symmetry.space_group_name_H-M   'P 1'
#
loop_
_entity.id
_entity.type
_entity.pdbx_description
1 polymer ?
#
loop_
_entity_poly.entity_id
_entity_poly.type
_entity_poly.pdbx_seq_one_letter_code
_entity_poly.pdbx_strand_id
1 'polypeptide(L)'
;MLQYKTILLALVLSVNLYAFVDSDMDGVADSDDKCQNTPLSDLVDKRGCSIKSLYNEYHYDVVYGFNYADTAPLVSQQLNIPSFSLRADLYYKDYYLQSYSAYYMNTDANGDIQNGFYDTYVGGGYQKYLLDSLFVSVGAGILLPTYNDDVVDNKTDYQAQASISYIKNSMVFFGNYAYTVINDTDKTGVSTFQNTNAYSLGAGRYFTKKIYASLSYGFTNSVYENIEDITVASLYTTYTINAHKYFIFRYSYGLSKSANDNSVSLLIGHHF
;
A
#
# COMPACT_ATOMS: atom_id res chain seq x y z
N MET A 1 1.46 -12.41 28.53
CA MET A 1 1.32 -11.97 27.14
C MET A 1 1.49 -10.44 26.95
N LEU A 2 1.06 -9.61 27.88
CA LEU A 2 1.19 -8.13 27.78
C LEU A 2 2.64 -7.62 27.79
N GLN A 3 3.53 -8.26 28.53
CA GLN A 3 4.93 -7.82 28.71
C GLN A 3 5.79 -7.91 27.45
N TYR A 4 5.55 -8.87 26.53
CA TYR A 4 6.32 -8.99 25.30
C TYR A 4 5.93 -7.94 24.26
N LYS A 5 4.66 -7.51 24.25
CA LYS A 5 4.16 -6.46 23.34
C LYS A 5 4.77 -5.09 23.63
N THR A 6 4.99 -4.78 24.92
CA THR A 6 5.64 -3.53 25.37
C THR A 6 7.13 -3.51 25.07
N ILE A 7 7.81 -4.65 25.14
CA ILE A 7 9.25 -4.76 24.85
C ILE A 7 9.51 -4.59 23.34
N LEU A 8 8.67 -5.16 22.48
CA LEU A 8 8.82 -5.00 21.02
C LEU A 8 8.62 -3.55 20.57
N LEU A 9 7.64 -2.86 21.14
CA LEU A 9 7.40 -1.43 20.87
C LEU A 9 8.54 -0.55 21.39
N ALA A 10 9.11 -0.87 22.54
CA ALA A 10 10.25 -0.16 23.12
C ALA A 10 11.54 -0.39 22.32
N LEU A 11 11.75 -1.58 21.75
CA LEU A 11 12.92 -1.88 20.92
C LEU A 11 12.91 -1.10 19.59
N VAL A 12 11.75 -0.88 19.00
CA VAL A 12 11.60 -0.09 17.76
C VAL A 12 11.86 1.41 18.03
N LEU A 13 11.59 1.89 19.25
CA LEU A 13 11.77 3.29 19.64
C LEU A 13 13.19 3.61 20.14
N SER A 14 13.99 2.61 20.53
CA SER A 14 15.31 2.83 21.17
C SER A 14 16.51 2.77 20.25
N VAL A 15 16.32 2.57 18.94
CA VAL A 15 17.43 2.61 17.97
C VAL A 15 17.77 4.07 17.66
N ASN A 16 18.54 4.70 18.56
CA ASN A 16 19.29 5.91 18.24
C ASN A 16 20.46 5.54 17.31
N LEU A 17 20.16 5.24 16.07
CA LEU A 17 21.18 5.21 15.03
C LEU A 17 21.52 6.66 14.72
N TYR A 18 22.79 6.99 14.69
CA TYR A 18 23.30 8.23 14.12
C TYR A 18 22.74 8.32 12.69
N ALA A 19 21.63 9.01 12.54
CA ALA A 19 20.99 9.18 11.27
C ALA A 19 21.85 10.18 10.50
N PHE A 20 22.41 9.72 9.40
CA PHE A 20 22.81 10.57 8.31
C PHE A 20 21.59 11.44 7.98
N VAL A 21 21.69 12.73 8.27
CA VAL A 21 20.61 13.69 8.03
C VAL A 21 20.78 14.14 6.57
N ASP A 22 19.83 13.78 5.74
CA ASP A 22 19.74 14.10 4.33
C ASP A 22 18.24 14.41 4.10
N SER A 23 17.92 15.70 4.19
CA SER A 23 16.54 16.15 4.29
C SER A 23 15.77 16.04 2.98
N ASP A 24 16.44 16.18 1.84
CA ASP A 24 15.84 16.04 0.50
C ASP A 24 16.16 14.69 -0.15
N MET A 25 16.93 13.83 0.57
CA MET A 25 17.24 12.44 0.18
C MET A 25 17.97 12.33 -1.17
N ASP A 26 18.70 13.35 -1.57
CA ASP A 26 19.49 13.38 -2.80
C ASP A 26 20.79 12.57 -2.71
N GLY A 27 21.13 12.15 -1.50
CA GLY A 27 22.31 11.32 -1.25
C GLY A 27 23.49 12.09 -0.68
N VAL A 28 23.38 13.38 -0.45
CA VAL A 28 24.36 14.23 0.21
C VAL A 28 23.85 14.60 1.60
N ALA A 29 24.72 14.57 2.60
CA ALA A 29 24.31 14.95 3.96
C ALA A 29 24.00 16.44 4.02
N ASP A 30 22.98 16.85 4.81
CA ASP A 30 22.62 18.26 5.01
C ASP A 30 23.81 19.14 5.40
N SER A 31 24.82 18.56 6.09
CA SER A 31 26.06 19.28 6.48
C SER A 31 26.96 19.62 5.30
N ASP A 32 26.91 18.83 4.23
CA ASP A 32 27.75 18.94 3.03
C ASP A 32 26.94 19.44 1.83
N ASP A 33 25.60 19.45 1.98
CA ASP A 33 24.67 19.86 0.94
C ASP A 33 24.55 21.40 0.86
N LYS A 34 24.80 21.93 -0.35
CA LYS A 34 24.68 23.35 -0.70
C LYS A 34 23.35 23.69 -1.39
N CYS A 35 22.65 22.69 -1.88
CA CYS A 35 21.41 22.82 -2.63
C CYS A 35 20.28 22.04 -1.94
N GLN A 36 20.00 22.41 -0.71
CA GLN A 36 18.90 21.83 0.09
C GLN A 36 17.58 21.95 -0.69
N ASN A 37 16.88 20.83 -0.86
CA ASN A 37 15.66 20.62 -1.62
C ASN A 37 15.88 20.26 -3.10
N THR A 38 16.94 19.54 -3.42
CA THR A 38 17.12 18.96 -4.74
C THR A 38 16.07 17.86 -4.98
N PRO A 39 15.34 17.88 -6.11
CA PRO A 39 14.36 16.84 -6.40
C PRO A 39 14.99 15.46 -6.42
N LEU A 40 14.32 14.47 -5.81
CA LEU A 40 14.73 13.05 -5.82
C LEU A 40 14.94 12.47 -7.23
N SER A 41 14.34 13.13 -8.24
CA SER A 41 14.47 12.77 -9.65
C SER A 41 15.77 13.25 -10.29
N ASP A 42 16.60 14.01 -9.58
CA ASP A 42 17.78 14.63 -10.16
C ASP A 42 19.07 13.89 -9.78
N LEU A 43 19.97 13.75 -10.72
CA LEU A 43 21.35 13.43 -10.40
C LEU A 43 22.02 14.66 -9.81
N VAL A 44 22.67 14.48 -8.68
CA VAL A 44 23.38 15.56 -7.98
C VAL A 44 24.88 15.43 -8.04
N ASP A 45 25.57 16.56 -7.93
CA ASP A 45 27.01 16.59 -7.73
C ASP A 45 27.36 16.29 -6.24
N LYS A 46 28.63 16.27 -5.91
CA LYS A 46 29.11 16.04 -4.54
C LYS A 46 28.65 17.09 -3.51
N ARG A 47 27.97 18.14 -3.95
CA ARG A 47 27.47 19.24 -3.14
C ARG A 47 25.96 19.23 -3.02
N GLY A 48 25.28 18.16 -3.48
CA GLY A 48 23.83 18.06 -3.49
C GLY A 48 23.15 18.91 -4.59
N CYS A 49 23.91 19.50 -5.53
CA CYS A 49 23.31 20.35 -6.57
C CYS A 49 22.99 19.56 -7.82
N SER A 50 21.79 19.72 -8.34
CA SER A 50 21.31 19.07 -9.57
C SER A 50 22.27 19.30 -10.74
N ILE A 51 22.76 18.21 -11.34
CA ILE A 51 23.60 18.22 -12.55
C ILE A 51 22.73 17.94 -13.77
N LYS A 52 21.77 17.06 -13.63
CA LYS A 52 20.88 16.61 -14.69
C LYS A 52 19.62 16.03 -14.06
N SER A 53 18.46 16.50 -14.48
CA SER A 53 17.22 15.80 -14.19
C SER A 53 17.28 14.45 -14.89
N LEU A 54 17.13 13.38 -14.09
CA LEU A 54 16.90 12.02 -14.59
C LEU A 54 15.44 11.81 -14.94
N TYR A 55 14.65 12.88 -14.84
CA TYR A 55 13.25 12.83 -15.14
C TYR A 55 13.07 12.49 -16.62
N ASN A 56 12.92 11.20 -16.89
CA ASN A 56 12.21 10.80 -18.08
C ASN A 56 10.79 11.32 -17.88
N GLU A 57 10.22 11.99 -18.88
CA GLU A 57 8.84 12.47 -18.81
C GLU A 57 7.87 11.36 -18.44
N TYR A 58 8.27 10.11 -18.61
CA TYR A 58 7.53 8.91 -18.19
C TYR A 58 8.47 7.87 -17.57
N HIS A 59 7.97 7.17 -16.57
CA HIS A 59 8.58 5.97 -16.00
C HIS A 59 7.46 4.99 -15.63
N TYR A 60 7.82 3.74 -15.41
CA TYR A 60 6.84 2.74 -15.01
C TYR A 60 7.42 1.77 -13.98
N ASP A 61 6.55 1.35 -13.07
CA ASP A 61 6.84 0.37 -12.05
C ASP A 61 6.03 -0.90 -12.29
N VAL A 62 6.66 -2.04 -12.12
CA VAL A 62 5.98 -3.34 -12.08
C VAL A 62 6.28 -3.99 -10.75
N VAL A 63 5.25 -4.28 -9.97
CA VAL A 63 5.35 -4.90 -8.65
C VAL A 63 4.57 -6.19 -8.64
N TYR A 64 5.20 -7.26 -8.25
CA TYR A 64 4.56 -8.57 -8.18
C TYR A 64 5.07 -9.37 -6.99
N GLY A 65 4.29 -10.34 -6.56
CA GLY A 65 4.71 -11.23 -5.50
C GLY A 65 3.59 -11.98 -4.82
N PHE A 66 3.96 -12.58 -3.71
CA PHE A 66 3.13 -13.50 -2.95
C PHE A 66 2.47 -12.79 -1.77
N ASN A 67 1.21 -13.13 -1.53
CA ASN A 67 0.45 -12.69 -0.37
C ASN A 67 -0.17 -13.90 0.31
N TYR A 68 -0.32 -13.79 1.61
CA TYR A 68 -1.00 -14.79 2.44
C TYR A 68 -1.87 -14.04 3.44
N ALA A 69 -3.09 -14.48 3.61
CA ALA A 69 -4.00 -13.99 4.64
C ALA A 69 -4.68 -15.18 5.32
N ASP A 70 -4.79 -15.11 6.66
CA ASP A 70 -5.68 -15.96 7.41
C ASP A 70 -6.98 -15.18 7.66
N THR A 71 -8.10 -15.77 7.34
CA THR A 71 -9.40 -15.13 7.57
C THR A 71 -9.83 -15.30 9.00
N ALA A 72 -10.34 -14.21 9.60
CA ALA A 72 -11.04 -14.29 10.87
C ALA A 72 -12.30 -15.18 10.74
N PRO A 73 -12.60 -16.02 11.73
CA PRO A 73 -13.73 -16.93 11.66
C PRO A 73 -15.07 -16.20 11.89
N LEU A 74 -15.57 -15.49 10.90
CA LEU A 74 -17.00 -15.18 10.80
C LEU A 74 -17.81 -16.45 10.45
N VAL A 75 -17.14 -17.45 9.91
CA VAL A 75 -17.65 -18.79 9.62
C VAL A 75 -16.76 -19.76 10.37
N SER A 76 -17.30 -20.81 10.91
CA SER A 76 -16.69 -21.78 11.84
C SER A 76 -15.36 -22.44 11.43
N GLN A 77 -14.69 -21.95 10.41
CA GLN A 77 -13.40 -22.46 9.91
C GLN A 77 -12.48 -21.34 9.45
N GLN A 78 -11.25 -21.38 9.95
CA GLN A 78 -10.17 -20.50 9.52
C GLN A 78 -9.76 -20.88 8.09
N LEU A 79 -9.85 -19.92 7.17
CA LEU A 79 -9.43 -20.11 5.80
C LEU A 79 -8.07 -19.43 5.59
N ASN A 80 -7.17 -20.14 4.93
CA ASN A 80 -5.85 -19.66 4.54
C ASN A 80 -5.89 -19.31 3.05
N ILE A 81 -5.68 -18.05 2.72
CA ILE A 81 -5.78 -17.58 1.34
C ILE A 81 -4.40 -17.12 0.84
N PRO A 82 -3.61 -18.02 0.26
CA PRO A 82 -2.46 -17.61 -0.54
C PRO A 82 -2.92 -16.96 -1.84
N SER A 83 -2.22 -15.91 -2.26
CA SER A 83 -2.48 -15.27 -3.53
C SER A 83 -1.19 -14.72 -4.16
N PHE A 84 -1.23 -14.54 -5.48
CA PHE A 84 -0.17 -13.88 -6.22
C PHE A 84 -0.74 -12.58 -6.82
N SER A 85 -0.05 -11.47 -6.64
CA SER A 85 -0.50 -10.16 -7.13
C SER A 85 0.48 -9.58 -8.15
N LEU A 86 -0.08 -8.80 -9.07
CA LEU A 86 0.63 -8.00 -10.05
C LEU A 86 0.05 -6.58 -10.06
N ARG A 87 0.94 -5.60 -9.96
CA ARG A 87 0.61 -4.18 -10.13
C ARG A 87 1.54 -3.58 -11.19
N ALA A 88 0.97 -2.75 -12.05
CA ALA A 88 1.72 -1.94 -12.99
C ALA A 88 1.27 -0.48 -12.86
N ASP A 89 2.23 0.40 -12.71
CA ASP A 89 2.05 1.84 -12.60
C ASP A 89 2.82 2.52 -13.73
N LEU A 90 2.17 3.43 -14.46
CA LEU A 90 2.79 4.29 -15.46
C LEU A 90 2.65 5.73 -15.01
N TYR A 91 3.75 6.46 -14.98
CA TYR A 91 3.80 7.86 -14.61
C TYR A 91 4.22 8.72 -15.80
N TYR A 92 3.49 9.81 -16.02
CA TYR A 92 3.82 10.84 -17.00
C TYR A 92 3.67 12.21 -16.37
N LYS A 93 4.77 12.89 -16.09
CA LYS A 93 4.78 14.15 -15.33
C LYS A 93 4.08 13.98 -13.97
N ASP A 94 3.04 14.79 -13.75
CA ASP A 94 2.23 14.74 -12.54
C ASP A 94 1.06 13.73 -12.63
N TYR A 95 0.89 13.02 -13.74
CA TYR A 95 -0.20 12.05 -13.95
C TYR A 95 0.29 10.63 -13.76
N TYR A 96 -0.60 9.77 -13.31
CA TYR A 96 -0.33 8.33 -13.24
C TYR A 96 -1.50 7.49 -13.76
N LEU A 97 -1.17 6.31 -14.28
CA LEU A 97 -2.11 5.22 -14.53
C LEU A 97 -1.66 4.03 -13.70
N GLN A 98 -2.61 3.29 -13.16
CA GLN A 98 -2.35 2.13 -12.33
C GLN A 98 -3.26 0.98 -12.70
N SER A 99 -2.72 -0.23 -12.72
CA SER A 99 -3.51 -1.45 -12.76
C SER A 99 -3.05 -2.41 -11.66
N TYR A 100 -3.99 -3.13 -11.07
CA TYR A 100 -3.73 -4.14 -10.06
C TYR A 100 -4.65 -5.32 -10.26
N SER A 101 -4.09 -6.52 -10.20
CA SER A 101 -4.84 -7.77 -10.20
C SER A 101 -4.18 -8.77 -9.27
N ALA A 102 -4.95 -9.70 -8.71
CA ALA A 102 -4.40 -10.79 -7.92
C ALA A 102 -5.18 -12.08 -8.18
N TYR A 103 -4.44 -13.19 -8.16
CA TYR A 103 -4.98 -14.55 -8.29
C TYR A 103 -4.87 -15.25 -6.95
N TYR A 104 -5.98 -15.74 -6.42
CA TYR A 104 -6.03 -16.45 -5.16
C TYR A 104 -6.19 -17.95 -5.34
N MET A 105 -5.73 -18.70 -4.35
CA MET A 105 -5.97 -20.12 -4.19
C MET A 105 -6.44 -20.35 -2.76
N ASN A 106 -7.62 -20.90 -2.61
CA ASN A 106 -8.20 -21.22 -1.32
C ASN A 106 -8.54 -22.71 -1.27
N THR A 107 -8.41 -23.33 -0.12
CA THR A 107 -8.89 -24.70 0.11
C THR A 107 -10.07 -24.60 1.06
N ASP A 108 -11.23 -25.02 0.61
CA ASP A 108 -12.41 -25.03 1.45
C ASP A 108 -12.34 -26.10 2.55
N ALA A 109 -13.36 -26.12 3.41
CA ALA A 109 -13.46 -27.06 4.50
C ALA A 109 -13.52 -28.55 4.10
N ASN A 110 -13.92 -28.82 2.89
CA ASN A 110 -14.02 -30.19 2.35
C ASN A 110 -12.71 -30.63 1.69
N GLY A 111 -11.73 -29.71 1.56
CA GLY A 111 -10.47 -29.94 0.88
C GLY A 111 -10.52 -29.60 -0.61
N ASP A 112 -11.63 -29.04 -1.10
CA ASP A 112 -11.77 -28.62 -2.50
C ASP A 112 -11.02 -27.32 -2.73
N ILE A 113 -10.26 -27.23 -3.84
CA ILE A 113 -9.49 -26.06 -4.18
C ILE A 113 -10.38 -25.10 -4.98
N GLN A 114 -10.62 -23.94 -4.39
CA GLN A 114 -11.22 -22.79 -5.03
C GLN A 114 -10.13 -21.81 -5.44
N ASN A 115 -10.14 -21.36 -6.68
CA ASN A 115 -9.16 -20.41 -7.18
C ASN A 115 -9.80 -19.47 -8.21
N GLY A 116 -9.22 -18.28 -8.35
CA GLY A 116 -9.75 -17.29 -9.28
C GLY A 116 -8.99 -15.96 -9.15
N PHE A 117 -9.45 -15.00 -9.94
CA PHE A 117 -8.99 -13.61 -9.79
C PHE A 117 -9.86 -12.87 -8.80
N TYR A 118 -9.27 -11.97 -8.03
CA TYR A 118 -9.99 -10.85 -7.44
C TYR A 118 -10.35 -9.83 -8.53
N ASP A 119 -11.21 -8.89 -8.22
CA ASP A 119 -11.50 -7.81 -9.14
C ASP A 119 -10.26 -7.03 -9.51
N THR A 120 -10.15 -6.78 -10.83
CA THR A 120 -8.99 -6.09 -11.38
C THR A 120 -9.25 -4.59 -11.36
N TYR A 121 -8.42 -3.87 -10.62
CA TYR A 121 -8.45 -2.41 -10.60
C TYR A 121 -7.71 -1.83 -11.80
N VAL A 122 -8.32 -0.82 -12.43
CA VAL A 122 -7.67 0.04 -13.43
C VAL A 122 -8.09 1.47 -13.14
N GLY A 123 -7.13 2.34 -12.96
CA GLY A 123 -7.40 3.74 -12.62
C GLY A 123 -6.24 4.65 -12.94
N GLY A 124 -6.41 5.92 -12.65
CA GLY A 124 -5.38 6.92 -12.83
C GLY A 124 -5.67 8.17 -12.03
N GLY A 125 -4.76 9.10 -12.04
CA GLY A 125 -4.91 10.30 -11.27
C GLY A 125 -3.82 11.33 -11.50
N TYR A 126 -3.82 12.29 -10.61
CA TYR A 126 -2.89 13.40 -10.56
C TYR A 126 -2.20 13.42 -9.21
N GLN A 127 -0.90 13.66 -9.21
CA GLN A 127 -0.08 13.74 -8.00
C GLN A 127 0.90 14.89 -8.11
N LYS A 128 1.17 15.55 -6.99
CA LYS A 128 2.09 16.71 -6.99
C LYS A 128 2.64 17.00 -5.61
N TYR A 129 3.86 17.53 -5.60
CA TYR A 129 4.38 18.27 -4.45
C TYR A 129 3.77 19.67 -4.43
N LEU A 130 2.95 19.98 -3.43
CA LEU A 130 2.41 21.34 -3.20
C LEU A 130 3.45 22.23 -2.51
N LEU A 131 4.28 21.64 -1.68
CA LEU A 131 5.45 22.19 -1.00
C LEU A 131 6.55 21.12 -1.08
N ASP A 132 7.80 21.48 -0.89
CA ASP A 132 8.93 20.52 -0.90
C ASP A 132 8.73 19.34 0.07
N SER A 133 7.96 19.56 1.13
CA SER A 133 7.64 18.55 2.14
C SER A 133 6.23 17.97 2.05
N LEU A 134 5.37 18.47 1.18
CA LEU A 134 3.96 18.10 1.12
C LEU A 134 3.58 17.53 -0.25
N PHE A 135 3.39 16.22 -0.30
CA PHE A 135 2.93 15.50 -1.48
C PHE A 135 1.45 15.18 -1.39
N VAL A 136 0.71 15.37 -2.46
CA VAL A 136 -0.71 15.03 -2.57
C VAL A 136 -0.98 14.24 -3.83
N SER A 137 -1.97 13.35 -3.77
CA SER A 137 -2.45 12.61 -4.92
C SER A 137 -3.97 12.48 -4.86
N VAL A 138 -4.61 12.56 -6.02
CA VAL A 138 -6.03 12.29 -6.21
C VAL A 138 -6.20 11.41 -7.44
N GLY A 139 -7.13 10.48 -7.40
CA GLY A 139 -7.35 9.56 -8.52
C GLY A 139 -8.72 8.94 -8.51
N ALA A 140 -9.06 8.31 -9.63
CA ALA A 140 -10.26 7.53 -9.79
C ALA A 140 -9.98 6.30 -10.66
N GLY A 141 -10.80 5.27 -10.52
CA GLY A 141 -10.66 4.04 -11.29
C GLY A 141 -11.92 3.19 -11.21
N ILE A 142 -11.82 2.06 -11.85
CA ILE A 142 -12.85 1.03 -11.90
C ILE A 142 -12.28 -0.29 -11.40
N LEU A 143 -13.11 -1.07 -10.73
CA LEU A 143 -12.86 -2.48 -10.44
C LEU A 143 -13.65 -3.28 -11.47
N LEU A 144 -12.92 -3.96 -12.33
CA LEU A 144 -13.52 -4.84 -13.35
C LEU A 144 -13.95 -6.15 -12.69
N PRO A 145 -15.13 -6.70 -13.03
CA PRO A 145 -15.69 -7.90 -12.42
C PRO A 145 -14.97 -9.17 -12.88
N THR A 146 -13.71 -9.32 -12.49
CA THR A 146 -12.89 -10.51 -12.79
C THR A 146 -13.00 -11.59 -11.73
N TYR A 147 -13.53 -11.24 -10.55
CA TYR A 147 -13.91 -12.20 -9.51
C TYR A 147 -15.17 -12.95 -9.94
N ASN A 148 -15.12 -14.26 -9.87
CA ASN A 148 -16.25 -15.11 -10.26
C ASN A 148 -16.81 -15.81 -9.02
N ASP A 149 -18.08 -15.61 -8.75
CA ASP A 149 -18.79 -16.17 -7.61
C ASP A 149 -20.20 -16.63 -8.06
N ASP A 150 -20.63 -17.77 -7.54
CA ASP A 150 -21.94 -18.35 -7.88
C ASP A 150 -23.11 -17.60 -7.22
N VAL A 151 -22.85 -16.94 -6.09
CA VAL A 151 -23.86 -16.25 -5.28
C VAL A 151 -23.87 -14.74 -5.45
N VAL A 152 -22.82 -14.16 -5.99
CA VAL A 152 -22.71 -12.72 -6.26
C VAL A 152 -22.82 -12.46 -7.76
N ASP A 153 -23.64 -11.49 -8.15
CA ASP A 153 -23.66 -10.90 -9.48
C ASP A 153 -22.66 -9.74 -9.48
N ASN A 154 -21.39 -10.09 -9.77
CA ASN A 154 -20.27 -9.16 -9.74
C ASN A 154 -20.34 -8.19 -10.90
N LYS A 155 -20.32 -6.90 -10.62
CA LYS A 155 -20.40 -5.80 -11.60
C LYS A 155 -19.21 -4.88 -11.48
N THR A 156 -19.09 -3.98 -12.44
CA THR A 156 -18.03 -2.96 -12.38
C THR A 156 -18.32 -1.96 -11.28
N ASP A 157 -17.38 -1.82 -10.37
CA ASP A 157 -17.41 -0.83 -9.30
C ASP A 157 -16.56 0.39 -9.65
N TYR A 158 -16.83 1.51 -8.99
CA TYR A 158 -16.15 2.78 -9.22
C TYR A 158 -15.45 3.25 -7.94
N GLN A 159 -14.19 3.62 -8.04
CA GLN A 159 -13.42 4.08 -6.89
C GLN A 159 -12.85 5.47 -7.13
N ALA A 160 -12.93 6.32 -6.11
CA ALA A 160 -12.18 7.57 -6.00
C ALA A 160 -11.23 7.50 -4.82
N GLN A 161 -10.04 8.06 -4.97
CA GLN A 161 -9.02 8.01 -3.93
C GLN A 161 -8.27 9.34 -3.79
N ALA A 162 -7.79 9.61 -2.59
CA ALA A 162 -6.93 10.74 -2.28
C ALA A 162 -5.87 10.34 -1.27
N SER A 163 -4.68 10.90 -1.40
CA SER A 163 -3.61 10.71 -0.44
C SER A 163 -2.87 12.02 -0.16
N ILE A 164 -2.30 12.09 1.03
CA ILE A 164 -1.44 13.17 1.48
C ILE A 164 -0.25 12.60 2.22
N SER A 165 0.93 13.13 1.96
CA SER A 165 2.15 12.76 2.68
C SER A 165 2.93 14.01 3.04
N TYR A 166 3.36 14.10 4.29
CA TYR A 166 4.21 15.16 4.80
C TYR A 166 5.56 14.57 5.22
N ILE A 167 6.63 15.08 4.62
CA ILE A 167 8.00 14.60 4.81
C ILE A 167 8.78 15.64 5.61
N LYS A 168 9.42 15.21 6.70
CA LYS A 168 10.28 16.06 7.52
C LYS A 168 11.36 15.24 8.22
N ASN A 169 12.62 15.60 8.04
CA ASN A 169 13.76 14.96 8.70
C ASN A 169 13.73 13.43 8.59
N SER A 170 13.62 12.90 7.39
CA SER A 170 13.50 11.46 7.09
C SER A 170 12.24 10.76 7.65
N MET A 171 11.36 11.50 8.31
CA MET A 171 10.05 11.02 8.74
C MET A 171 9.00 11.33 7.67
N VAL A 172 8.10 10.39 7.46
CA VAL A 172 6.96 10.54 6.54
C VAL A 172 5.68 10.32 7.34
N PHE A 173 4.80 11.29 7.37
CA PHE A 173 3.44 11.16 7.90
C PHE A 173 2.48 11.11 6.72
N PHE A 174 1.58 10.16 6.70
CA PHE A 174 0.69 9.99 5.57
C PHE A 174 -0.74 9.68 5.97
N GLY A 175 -1.65 10.09 5.10
CA GLY A 175 -3.06 9.75 5.17
C GLY A 175 -3.59 9.38 3.78
N ASN A 176 -4.44 8.35 3.74
CA ASN A 176 -5.09 7.91 2.50
C ASN A 176 -6.58 7.78 2.75
N TYR A 177 -7.37 8.06 1.73
CA TYR A 177 -8.81 7.86 1.69
C TYR A 177 -9.22 7.28 0.35
N ALA A 178 -10.13 6.31 0.37
CA ALA A 178 -10.79 5.80 -0.83
C ALA A 178 -12.29 5.62 -0.57
N TYR A 179 -13.08 5.96 -1.57
CA TYR A 179 -14.52 5.70 -1.62
C TYR A 179 -14.83 4.82 -2.81
N THR A 180 -15.52 3.71 -2.58
CA THR A 180 -15.92 2.78 -3.65
C THR A 180 -17.44 2.68 -3.71
N VAL A 181 -17.98 2.95 -4.88
CA VAL A 181 -19.38 2.69 -5.21
C VAL A 181 -19.48 1.23 -5.64
N ILE A 182 -20.21 0.44 -4.86
CA ILE A 182 -20.42 -0.99 -5.09
C ILE A 182 -21.71 -1.17 -5.88
N ASN A 183 -21.62 -1.84 -7.01
CA ASN A 183 -22.75 -2.15 -7.89
C ASN A 183 -23.15 -3.64 -7.87
N ASP A 184 -22.42 -4.44 -7.14
CA ASP A 184 -22.67 -5.86 -6.98
C ASP A 184 -24.04 -6.12 -6.37
N THR A 185 -24.61 -7.28 -6.71
CA THR A 185 -25.88 -7.72 -6.16
C THR A 185 -25.81 -9.18 -5.74
N ASP A 186 -26.43 -9.49 -4.61
CA ASP A 186 -26.58 -10.89 -4.15
C ASP A 186 -27.70 -11.59 -4.92
N LYS A 187 -27.37 -12.66 -5.64
CA LYS A 187 -28.32 -13.49 -6.38
C LYS A 187 -29.27 -14.25 -5.46
N THR A 188 -28.86 -14.46 -4.21
CA THR A 188 -29.67 -15.20 -3.22
C THR A 188 -30.63 -14.28 -2.45
N GLY A 189 -30.38 -12.97 -2.47
CA GLY A 189 -31.17 -11.97 -1.74
C GLY A 189 -31.00 -12.02 -0.21
N VAL A 190 -29.96 -12.66 0.28
CA VAL A 190 -29.65 -12.78 1.72
C VAL A 190 -28.81 -11.61 2.22
N SER A 191 -27.89 -11.12 1.39
CA SER A 191 -26.95 -10.07 1.73
C SER A 191 -27.26 -8.78 0.99
N THR A 192 -27.07 -7.65 1.65
CA THR A 192 -27.15 -6.31 1.02
C THR A 192 -25.77 -5.71 0.96
N PHE A 193 -25.37 -5.27 -0.23
CA PHE A 193 -24.11 -4.56 -0.44
C PHE A 193 -24.24 -3.07 -0.14
N GLN A 194 -23.18 -2.48 0.35
CA GLN A 194 -23.07 -1.03 0.58
C GLN A 194 -21.76 -0.47 0.05
N ASN A 195 -21.76 0.82 -0.25
CA ASN A 195 -20.55 1.53 -0.64
C ASN A 195 -19.53 1.53 0.48
N THR A 196 -18.25 1.50 0.11
CA THR A 196 -17.18 1.45 1.11
C THR A 196 -16.40 2.75 1.20
N ASN A 197 -16.02 3.07 2.45
CA ASN A 197 -15.10 4.13 2.80
C ASN A 197 -13.89 3.48 3.45
N ALA A 198 -12.72 3.67 2.87
CA ALA A 198 -11.46 3.20 3.43
C ALA A 198 -10.58 4.39 3.74
N TYR A 199 -9.96 4.39 4.92
CA TYR A 199 -8.93 5.37 5.25
C TYR A 199 -7.79 4.72 6.02
N SER A 200 -6.62 5.28 5.87
CA SER A 200 -5.47 4.91 6.67
C SER A 200 -4.66 6.13 7.06
N LEU A 201 -4.08 6.06 8.24
CA LEU A 201 -3.15 7.07 8.76
C LEU A 201 -1.91 6.36 9.25
N GLY A 202 -0.75 6.94 9.00
CA GLY A 202 0.49 6.30 9.40
C GLY A 202 1.67 7.25 9.46
N ALA A 203 2.76 6.70 9.99
CA ALA A 203 4.06 7.35 9.99
C ALA A 203 5.15 6.34 9.66
N GLY A 204 6.16 6.79 8.95
CA GLY A 204 7.30 5.99 8.55
C GLY A 204 8.58 6.77 8.65
N ARG A 205 9.70 6.05 8.47
CA ARG A 205 11.03 6.65 8.48
C ARG A 205 11.95 5.94 7.52
N TYR A 206 12.82 6.71 6.89
CA TYR A 206 14.03 6.19 6.24
C TYR A 206 15.09 5.92 7.29
N PHE A 207 15.42 4.65 7.56
CA PHE A 207 16.48 4.25 8.48
C PHE A 207 17.85 4.31 7.80
N THR A 208 17.87 4.09 6.52
CA THR A 208 19.03 4.24 5.63
C THR A 208 18.53 4.68 4.26
N LYS A 209 19.42 5.03 3.33
CA LYS A 209 19.08 5.28 1.91
C LYS A 209 18.37 4.10 1.22
N LYS A 210 18.45 2.90 1.82
CA LYS A 210 17.90 1.67 1.24
C LYS A 210 16.71 1.10 1.99
N ILE A 211 16.50 1.53 3.25
CA ILE A 211 15.49 0.92 4.11
C ILE A 211 14.53 2.00 4.58
N TYR A 212 13.28 1.84 4.20
CA TYR A 212 12.15 2.58 4.74
C TYR A 212 11.22 1.62 5.49
N ALA A 213 10.68 2.05 6.62
CA ALA A 213 9.62 1.33 7.29
C ALA A 213 8.57 2.30 7.83
N SER A 214 7.31 1.86 7.85
CA SER A 214 6.19 2.62 8.38
C SER A 214 5.21 1.73 9.13
N LEU A 215 4.50 2.35 10.07
CA LEU A 215 3.36 1.79 10.76
C LEU A 215 2.12 2.60 10.41
N SER A 216 1.00 1.93 10.23
CA SER A 216 -0.26 2.58 9.94
C SER A 216 -1.43 1.88 10.62
N TYR A 217 -2.49 2.65 10.84
CA TYR A 217 -3.82 2.18 11.19
C TYR A 217 -4.71 2.34 9.96
N GLY A 218 -5.44 1.30 9.63
CA GLY A 218 -6.39 1.28 8.52
C GLY A 218 -7.80 0.94 9.01
N PHE A 219 -8.76 1.53 8.36
CA PHE A 219 -10.19 1.28 8.55
C PHE A 219 -10.86 1.16 7.19
N THR A 220 -11.81 0.24 7.08
CA THR A 220 -12.75 0.15 5.95
C THR A 220 -14.07 -0.35 6.49
N ASN A 221 -15.17 0.34 6.19
CA ASN A 221 -16.47 -0.27 6.49
C ASN A 221 -16.68 -1.53 5.66
N SER A 222 -17.41 -2.49 6.21
CA SER A 222 -17.75 -3.71 5.49
C SER A 222 -18.48 -3.40 4.18
N VAL A 223 -18.22 -4.20 3.14
CA VAL A 223 -19.00 -4.16 1.89
C VAL A 223 -20.43 -4.70 2.08
N TYR A 224 -20.66 -5.47 3.14
CA TYR A 224 -21.98 -5.98 3.50
C TYR A 224 -22.58 -5.13 4.62
N GLU A 225 -23.87 -4.80 4.50
CA GLU A 225 -24.63 -4.18 5.59
C GLU A 225 -24.70 -5.09 6.81
N ASN A 226 -24.70 -4.49 8.00
CA ASN A 226 -24.81 -5.18 9.29
C ASN A 226 -23.65 -6.14 9.62
N ILE A 227 -22.54 -6.07 8.90
CA ILE A 227 -21.30 -6.76 9.23
C ILE A 227 -20.33 -5.74 9.85
N GLU A 228 -19.61 -6.15 10.88
CA GLU A 228 -18.60 -5.33 11.57
C GLU A 228 -17.57 -4.79 10.59
N ASP A 229 -17.17 -3.56 10.78
CA ASP A 229 -16.15 -2.89 9.97
C ASP A 229 -14.76 -3.50 10.17
N ILE A 230 -13.91 -3.34 9.17
CA ILE A 230 -12.56 -3.89 9.13
C ILE A 230 -11.58 -2.85 9.64
N THR A 231 -10.83 -3.21 10.69
CA THR A 231 -9.73 -2.38 11.20
C THR A 231 -8.45 -3.18 11.31
N VAL A 232 -7.34 -2.56 10.92
CA VAL A 232 -6.04 -3.23 10.87
C VAL A 232 -4.92 -2.32 11.35
N ALA A 233 -3.89 -2.92 11.95
CA ALA A 233 -2.58 -2.28 12.17
C ALA A 233 -1.58 -2.90 11.19
N SER A 234 -0.83 -2.07 10.46
CA SER A 234 0.05 -2.55 9.42
C SER A 234 1.48 -2.04 9.57
N LEU A 235 2.43 -2.93 9.31
CA LEU A 235 3.84 -2.64 9.10
C LEU A 235 4.13 -2.75 7.60
N TYR A 236 4.76 -1.73 7.04
CA TYR A 236 5.24 -1.73 5.67
C TYR A 236 6.74 -1.43 5.67
N THR A 237 7.50 -2.17 4.89
CA THR A 237 8.94 -1.99 4.76
C THR A 237 9.34 -2.12 3.30
N THR A 238 10.22 -1.23 2.84
CA THR A 238 10.90 -1.38 1.55
C THR A 238 12.40 -1.52 1.76
N TYR A 239 13.01 -2.32 0.89
CA TYR A 239 14.45 -2.43 0.76
C TYR A 239 14.87 -2.21 -0.69
N THR A 240 15.57 -1.10 -0.96
CA THR A 240 16.09 -0.77 -2.28
C THR A 240 17.34 -1.61 -2.56
N ILE A 241 17.25 -2.54 -3.50
CA ILE A 241 18.36 -3.42 -3.92
C ILE A 241 19.34 -2.60 -4.77
N ASN A 242 18.81 -1.94 -5.80
CA ASN A 242 19.55 -1.04 -6.69
C ASN A 242 18.58 -0.01 -7.32
N ALA A 243 19.04 0.82 -8.26
CA ALA A 243 18.22 1.86 -8.91
C ALA A 243 16.96 1.34 -9.63
N HIS A 244 16.93 0.04 -9.97
CA HIS A 244 15.84 -0.55 -10.75
C HIS A 244 15.04 -1.61 -9.99
N LYS A 245 15.45 -1.99 -8.78
CA LYS A 245 14.83 -3.11 -8.06
C LYS A 245 14.70 -2.81 -6.59
N TYR A 246 13.55 -3.13 -6.04
CA TYR A 246 13.28 -3.04 -4.62
C TYR A 246 12.41 -4.22 -4.15
N PHE A 247 12.52 -4.53 -2.88
CA PHE A 247 11.74 -5.52 -2.19
C PHE A 247 10.75 -4.82 -1.26
N ILE A 248 9.53 -5.36 -1.16
CA ILE A 248 8.50 -4.89 -0.25
C ILE A 248 8.10 -6.02 0.67
N PHE A 249 8.08 -5.74 1.96
CA PHE A 249 7.47 -6.56 2.98
C PHE A 249 6.28 -5.79 3.59
N ARG A 250 5.13 -6.46 3.68
CA ARG A 250 3.97 -5.96 4.43
C ARG A 250 3.52 -7.02 5.41
N TYR A 251 3.13 -6.56 6.59
CA TYR A 251 2.45 -7.35 7.58
C TYR A 251 1.29 -6.55 8.12
N SER A 252 0.09 -7.13 8.19
CA SER A 252 -1.06 -6.51 8.81
C SER A 252 -1.67 -7.45 9.85
N TYR A 253 -2.08 -6.86 10.96
CA TYR A 253 -2.75 -7.52 12.06
C TYR A 253 -4.17 -6.98 12.20
N GLY A 254 -5.16 -7.88 12.22
CA GLY A 254 -6.57 -7.55 12.41
C GLY A 254 -6.84 -7.02 13.81
N LEU A 255 -7.58 -5.93 13.89
CA LEU A 255 -8.01 -5.31 15.15
C LEU A 255 -9.50 -5.48 15.41
N SER A 256 -10.30 -5.82 14.38
CA SER A 256 -11.71 -6.16 14.44
C SER A 256 -11.91 -7.64 14.09
N LYS A 257 -13.09 -8.18 14.42
CA LYS A 257 -13.42 -9.60 14.14
C LYS A 257 -13.60 -9.88 12.64
N SER A 258 -13.95 -8.86 11.87
CA SER A 258 -14.11 -8.95 10.40
C SER A 258 -12.80 -8.78 9.64
N ALA A 259 -11.72 -8.38 10.31
CA ALA A 259 -10.40 -8.31 9.71
C ALA A 259 -9.73 -9.68 9.70
N ASN A 260 -8.89 -9.94 8.71
CA ASN A 260 -7.98 -11.10 8.78
C ASN A 260 -7.10 -10.99 10.02
N ASP A 261 -6.92 -12.08 10.75
CA ASP A 261 -6.07 -12.10 11.95
C ASP A 261 -4.64 -11.66 11.60
N ASN A 262 -4.09 -12.22 10.53
CA ASN A 262 -2.79 -11.83 9.99
C ASN A 262 -2.81 -11.82 8.47
N SER A 263 -2.07 -10.89 7.87
CA SER A 263 -1.74 -10.96 6.46
C SER A 263 -0.29 -10.57 6.22
N VAL A 264 0.35 -11.26 5.29
CA VAL A 264 1.76 -11.06 4.91
C VAL A 264 1.86 -10.91 3.41
N SER A 265 2.68 -9.95 2.94
CA SER A 265 3.02 -9.83 1.53
C SER A 265 4.53 -9.72 1.35
N LEU A 266 5.05 -10.45 0.37
CA LEU A 266 6.43 -10.43 -0.07
C LEU A 266 6.45 -10.10 -1.57
N LEU A 267 6.83 -8.86 -1.91
CA LEU A 267 6.75 -8.37 -3.28
C LEU A 267 8.10 -7.88 -3.78
N ILE A 268 8.29 -7.97 -5.07
CA ILE A 268 9.45 -7.42 -5.79
C ILE A 268 8.92 -6.34 -6.73
N GLY A 269 9.55 -5.17 -6.69
CA GLY A 269 9.29 -4.08 -7.60
C GLY A 269 10.46 -3.86 -8.57
N HIS A 270 10.10 -3.55 -9.80
CA HIS A 270 11.03 -3.13 -10.85
C HIS A 270 10.64 -1.73 -11.31
N HIS A 271 11.60 -0.84 -11.31
CA HIS A 271 11.51 0.53 -11.81
C HIS A 271 12.23 0.63 -13.17
N PHE A 272 11.58 1.22 -14.19
CA PHE A 272 12.05 1.35 -15.56
C PHE A 272 11.99 2.78 -16.05
#